data_530767977259dbc832dd5e0cfd72f676
#
_entry.id   530767977259dbc832dd5e0cfd72f676
#
_cell.length_a   1.000
_cell.length_b   1.000
_cell.length_c   1.000
_cell.angle_alpha   90.00
_cell.angle_beta   90.00
_cell.angle_gamma   90.00
#
_symmetry.space_group_name_H-M   'P 1'
#
loop_
_entity.id
_entity.type
_entity.pdbx_description
1 polymer ?
#
loop_
_entity_poly.entity_id
_entity_poly.type
_entity_poly.pdbx_seq_one_letter_code
_entity_poly.pdbx_strand_id
1 'polypeptide(L)'
;LTIPLMTGISRELMKVNDHDDIASWWEVIDRTTGEPLDAAAWHYDAATESVVIDAPAAYHEYTVSFLAYLIWDPVHMYNSVINDWKDVEHQIPFDVRQPKTHAYTLRRLREYLESHPYVNVVRFTTFFHLFTLVFDELRREKYVDWYGYSASVSPYILEQFEKEVGYKFRPEFIIDQGYYNNQYRVPTKEYKDFQAFQRREVAGLMKEMTDIVHAYGKEAMMFLGDHWIGCEPFMPEFRKSGVDAIVGSVGNGSTLRLISDIPGVKYTEGRFLPYFFPDTFHEGGDPVREAKENWVTARRAILRKPIDRIGYGGYL
;
A
#
# COMPACT_ATOMS: atom_id res chain seq x y z
N LEU A 1 32.15 2.82 3.54
CA LEU A 1 30.92 3.39 4.10
C LEU A 1 29.97 2.26 4.40
N THR A 2 29.42 2.22 5.62
CA THR A 2 28.43 1.21 6.03
C THR A 2 27.07 1.88 6.19
N ILE A 3 26.04 1.34 5.52
CA ILE A 3 24.69 1.85 5.54
C ILE A 3 23.77 0.78 6.14
N PRO A 4 23.30 0.96 7.38
CA PRO A 4 22.38 0.01 8.00
C PRO A 4 20.98 0.09 7.37
N LEU A 5 20.43 -1.06 6.95
CA LEU A 5 19.17 -1.11 6.19
C LEU A 5 17.92 -0.99 7.05
N MET A 6 17.97 -1.50 8.28
CA MET A 6 16.79 -1.63 9.14
C MET A 6 16.65 -0.52 10.19
N THR A 7 17.36 0.60 10.02
CA THR A 7 17.24 1.74 10.95
C THR A 7 15.83 2.35 10.89
N GLY A 8 15.14 2.35 12.02
CA GLY A 8 13.78 2.88 12.12
C GLY A 8 12.67 1.97 11.60
N ILE A 9 13.01 0.78 11.11
CA ILE A 9 12.04 -0.21 10.63
C ILE A 9 11.78 -1.25 11.73
N SER A 10 10.50 -1.63 11.93
CA SER A 10 10.13 -2.67 12.88
C SER A 10 10.59 -4.05 12.41
N ARG A 11 11.51 -4.65 13.17
CA ARG A 11 12.00 -6.01 12.92
C ARG A 11 10.97 -7.10 13.25
N GLU A 12 9.91 -6.78 13.96
CA GLU A 12 8.79 -7.68 14.20
C GLU A 12 7.87 -7.77 12.97
N LEU A 13 7.87 -6.74 12.13
CA LEU A 13 7.01 -6.65 10.96
C LEU A 13 7.73 -6.99 9.67
N MET A 14 8.98 -6.57 9.53
CA MET A 14 9.75 -6.68 8.29
C MET A 14 11.11 -7.32 8.49
N LYS A 15 11.59 -7.99 7.45
CA LYS A 15 12.96 -8.49 7.30
C LYS A 15 13.54 -8.10 5.96
N VAL A 16 14.86 -7.95 5.94
CA VAL A 16 15.61 -7.88 4.68
C VAL A 16 15.40 -9.18 3.91
N ASN A 17 15.10 -9.09 2.63
CA ASN A 17 15.04 -10.24 1.74
C ASN A 17 16.41 -10.47 1.12
N ASP A 18 17.19 -11.33 1.74
CA ASP A 18 18.50 -11.79 1.29
C ASP A 18 18.47 -13.21 0.69
N HIS A 19 17.29 -13.77 0.48
CA HIS A 19 17.08 -15.07 -0.16
C HIS A 19 17.05 -14.96 -1.68
N ASP A 20 16.45 -13.91 -2.21
CA ASP A 20 16.44 -13.63 -3.64
C ASP A 20 17.74 -12.97 -4.06
N ASP A 21 18.04 -13.06 -5.36
CA ASP A 21 19.31 -12.53 -5.89
C ASP A 21 19.47 -11.02 -5.65
N ILE A 22 20.33 -10.70 -4.69
CA ILE A 22 20.64 -9.32 -4.29
C ILE A 22 21.14 -8.50 -5.49
N ALA A 23 22.02 -9.06 -6.30
CA ALA A 23 22.61 -8.36 -7.44
C ALA A 23 21.57 -8.01 -8.52
N SER A 24 20.48 -8.78 -8.60
CA SER A 24 19.40 -8.54 -9.55
C SER A 24 18.38 -7.51 -9.06
N TRP A 25 18.13 -7.44 -7.76
CA TRP A 25 16.97 -6.71 -7.24
C TRP A 25 17.32 -5.53 -6.34
N TRP A 26 18.56 -5.42 -5.90
CA TRP A 26 19.00 -4.29 -5.09
C TRP A 26 19.80 -3.28 -5.92
N GLU A 27 19.83 -2.05 -5.48
CA GLU A 27 20.56 -1.00 -6.15
C GLU A 27 21.16 -0.01 -5.13
N VAL A 28 22.41 0.32 -5.31
CA VAL A 28 23.08 1.41 -4.59
C VAL A 28 23.29 2.56 -5.56
N ILE A 29 22.79 3.74 -5.22
CA ILE A 29 22.90 4.93 -6.05
C ILE A 29 23.70 5.99 -5.33
N ASP A 30 24.66 6.55 -6.04
CA ASP A 30 25.32 7.79 -5.68
C ASP A 30 24.38 8.95 -6.04
N ARG A 31 23.73 9.54 -5.05
CA ARG A 31 22.77 10.64 -5.24
C ARG A 31 23.42 11.95 -5.67
N THR A 32 24.71 12.09 -5.47
CA THR A 32 25.46 13.27 -5.91
C THR A 32 25.64 13.29 -7.43
N THR A 33 25.87 12.12 -8.01
CA THR A 33 26.01 11.96 -9.49
C THR A 33 24.72 11.52 -10.17
N GLY A 34 23.83 10.85 -9.45
CA GLY A 34 22.62 10.21 -9.97
C GLY A 34 22.86 8.82 -10.57
N GLU A 35 24.09 8.30 -10.51
CA GLU A 35 24.48 7.05 -11.15
C GLU A 35 24.45 5.86 -10.18
N PRO A 36 24.03 4.67 -10.62
CA PRO A 36 24.15 3.46 -9.83
C PRO A 36 25.61 3.04 -9.69
N LEU A 37 25.96 2.50 -8.52
CA LEU A 37 27.25 1.88 -8.32
C LEU A 37 27.27 0.50 -9.00
N ASP A 38 28.47 0.16 -9.53
CA ASP A 38 28.72 -1.20 -9.98
C ASP A 38 28.51 -2.20 -8.83
N ALA A 39 27.91 -3.36 -9.12
CA ALA A 39 27.65 -4.39 -8.12
C ALA A 39 28.93 -4.91 -7.42
N ALA A 40 30.10 -4.76 -8.03
CA ALA A 40 31.37 -5.11 -7.41
C ALA A 40 31.91 -4.04 -6.43
N ALA A 41 31.31 -2.83 -6.39
CA ALA A 41 31.74 -1.74 -5.52
C ALA A 41 31.08 -1.75 -4.13
N TRP A 42 30.17 -2.65 -3.89
CA TRP A 42 29.46 -2.81 -2.63
C TRP A 42 29.08 -4.26 -2.36
N HIS A 43 28.81 -4.57 -1.12
CA HIS A 43 28.29 -5.89 -0.72
C HIS A 43 27.32 -5.76 0.48
N TYR A 44 26.47 -6.78 0.62
CA TYR A 44 25.59 -6.91 1.78
C TYR A 44 26.27 -7.71 2.88
N ASP A 45 26.32 -7.16 4.07
CA ASP A 45 26.74 -7.84 5.30
C ASP A 45 25.52 -8.29 6.09
N ALA A 46 25.22 -9.58 6.02
CA ALA A 46 24.07 -10.19 6.70
C ALA A 46 24.19 -10.16 8.23
N ALA A 47 25.41 -10.09 8.79
CA ALA A 47 25.60 -10.07 10.24
C ALA A 47 25.15 -8.73 10.86
N THR A 48 25.30 -7.65 10.11
CA THR A 48 24.92 -6.30 10.55
C THR A 48 23.67 -5.76 9.82
N GLU A 49 23.12 -6.53 8.87
CA GLU A 49 22.05 -6.09 7.95
C GLU A 49 22.36 -4.72 7.33
N SER A 50 23.56 -4.60 6.80
CA SER A 50 24.07 -3.36 6.23
C SER A 50 24.63 -3.56 4.82
N VAL A 51 24.57 -2.52 4.02
CA VAL A 51 25.35 -2.46 2.78
C VAL A 51 26.65 -1.73 3.05
N VAL A 52 27.75 -2.33 2.62
CA VAL A 52 29.09 -1.76 2.72
C VAL A 52 29.55 -1.33 1.33
N ILE A 53 29.94 -0.07 1.19
CA ILE A 53 30.56 0.50 -0.02
C ILE A 53 32.05 0.58 0.24
N ASP A 54 32.86 -0.12 -0.57
CA ASP A 54 34.28 -0.32 -0.30
C ASP A 54 35.11 0.96 -0.46
N ALA A 55 34.85 1.76 -1.49
CA ALA A 55 35.59 3.00 -1.79
C ALA A 55 34.62 4.17 -2.10
N PRO A 56 33.88 4.67 -1.10
CA PRO A 56 32.95 5.76 -1.32
C PRO A 56 33.70 7.04 -1.70
N ALA A 57 33.18 7.81 -2.65
CA ALA A 57 33.70 9.13 -2.97
C ALA A 57 33.46 10.10 -1.80
N ALA A 58 34.47 10.95 -1.50
CA ALA A 58 34.33 11.92 -0.43
C ALA A 58 33.24 12.96 -0.74
N TYR A 59 32.41 13.27 0.26
CA TYR A 59 31.32 14.23 0.18
C TYR A 59 30.15 13.80 -0.76
N HIS A 60 30.11 12.54 -1.17
CA HIS A 60 28.97 12.01 -1.92
C HIS A 60 27.92 11.43 -0.96
N GLU A 61 26.67 11.47 -1.39
CA GLU A 61 25.51 10.88 -0.71
C GLU A 61 25.09 9.60 -1.42
N TYR A 62 24.78 8.56 -0.63
CA TYR A 62 24.40 7.26 -1.16
C TYR A 62 23.06 6.80 -0.59
N THR A 63 22.27 6.15 -1.42
CA THR A 63 21.06 5.46 -1.01
C THR A 63 21.09 4.01 -1.45
N VAL A 64 20.44 3.17 -0.64
CA VAL A 64 20.28 1.75 -0.94
C VAL A 64 18.78 1.46 -1.12
N SER A 65 18.44 0.88 -2.24
CA SER A 65 17.14 0.27 -2.46
C SER A 65 17.29 -1.24 -2.37
N PHE A 66 16.49 -1.87 -1.52
CA PHE A 66 16.58 -3.31 -1.26
C PHE A 66 15.20 -3.94 -1.16
N LEU A 67 15.10 -5.24 -1.40
CA LEU A 67 13.88 -5.98 -1.15
C LEU A 67 13.76 -6.31 0.34
N ALA A 68 12.56 -6.14 0.85
CA ALA A 68 12.17 -6.61 2.17
C ALA A 68 10.86 -7.41 2.04
N TYR A 69 10.60 -8.29 2.98
CA TYR A 69 9.32 -8.95 3.08
C TYR A 69 8.70 -8.76 4.46
N LEU A 70 7.38 -8.64 4.46
CA LEU A 70 6.60 -8.63 5.68
C LEU A 70 6.57 -10.04 6.28
N ILE A 71 6.84 -10.14 7.57
CA ILE A 71 6.79 -11.41 8.31
C ILE A 71 5.52 -11.52 9.16
N TRP A 72 4.76 -10.45 9.24
CA TRP A 72 3.47 -10.41 9.88
C TRP A 72 2.54 -9.46 9.12
N ASP A 73 1.27 -9.85 8.97
CA ASP A 73 0.27 -8.95 8.41
C ASP A 73 0.10 -7.72 9.32
N PRO A 74 0.21 -6.50 8.78
CA PRO A 74 0.17 -5.29 9.60
C PRO A 74 -1.09 -5.12 10.43
N VAL A 75 -2.26 -5.52 9.92
CA VAL A 75 -3.54 -5.41 10.65
C VAL A 75 -3.59 -6.41 11.79
N HIS A 76 -3.12 -7.64 11.56
CA HIS A 76 -3.05 -8.67 12.60
C HIS A 76 -2.02 -8.30 13.66
N MET A 77 -0.87 -7.80 13.26
CA MET A 77 0.14 -7.28 14.20
C MET A 77 -0.43 -6.15 15.06
N TYR A 78 -1.09 -5.17 14.43
CA TYR A 78 -1.73 -4.07 15.14
C TYR A 78 -2.71 -4.59 16.20
N ASN A 79 -3.62 -5.47 15.82
CA ASN A 79 -4.61 -6.02 16.73
C ASN A 79 -3.96 -6.80 17.90
N SER A 80 -2.90 -7.55 17.64
CA SER A 80 -2.18 -8.27 18.67
C SER A 80 -1.45 -7.34 19.66
N VAL A 81 -0.82 -6.29 19.14
CA VAL A 81 0.00 -5.36 19.95
C VAL A 81 -0.85 -4.33 20.69
N ILE A 82 -1.81 -3.70 19.97
CA ILE A 82 -2.58 -2.56 20.49
C ILE A 82 -3.86 -3.00 21.20
N ASN A 83 -4.58 -3.98 20.62
CA ASN A 83 -5.85 -4.45 21.16
C ASN A 83 -5.71 -5.68 22.06
N ASP A 84 -4.47 -6.16 22.29
CA ASP A 84 -4.15 -7.35 23.11
C ASP A 84 -4.86 -8.64 22.64
N TRP A 85 -5.17 -8.74 21.36
CA TRP A 85 -5.80 -9.93 20.76
C TRP A 85 -4.75 -11.01 20.50
N LYS A 86 -4.37 -11.73 21.56
CA LYS A 86 -3.28 -12.70 21.50
C LYS A 86 -3.68 -14.05 20.91
N ASP A 87 -4.98 -14.33 20.85
CA ASP A 87 -5.51 -15.59 20.32
C ASP A 87 -5.71 -15.58 18.79
N VAL A 88 -5.26 -14.52 18.10
CA VAL A 88 -5.30 -14.46 16.64
C VAL A 88 -4.10 -15.17 16.02
N GLU A 89 -4.38 -15.94 14.97
CA GLU A 89 -3.33 -16.60 14.21
C GLU A 89 -2.39 -15.58 13.60
N HIS A 90 -1.08 -15.85 13.67
CA HIS A 90 -0.06 -15.03 13.05
C HIS A 90 -0.16 -15.15 11.52
N GLN A 91 -0.75 -14.17 10.88
CA GLN A 91 -0.92 -14.12 9.42
C GLN A 91 0.34 -13.58 8.76
N ILE A 92 0.83 -14.28 7.75
CA ILE A 92 1.98 -13.85 6.93
C ILE A 92 1.44 -13.34 5.59
N PRO A 93 1.76 -12.09 5.18
CA PRO A 93 1.35 -11.58 3.89
C PRO A 93 2.02 -12.33 2.75
N PHE A 94 1.37 -12.35 1.59
CA PHE A 94 1.90 -12.94 0.37
C PHE A 94 1.53 -12.09 -0.86
N ASP A 95 2.32 -12.19 -1.91
CA ASP A 95 1.99 -11.52 -3.17
C ASP A 95 0.87 -12.30 -3.90
N VAL A 96 -0.31 -11.69 -3.92
CA VAL A 96 -1.51 -12.24 -4.55
C VAL A 96 -1.41 -12.35 -6.08
N ARG A 97 -0.41 -11.73 -6.69
CA ARG A 97 -0.20 -11.77 -8.15
C ARG A 97 0.52 -13.03 -8.63
N GLN A 98 1.20 -13.74 -7.75
CA GLN A 98 1.78 -15.03 -8.10
C GLN A 98 0.68 -16.05 -8.42
N PRO A 99 0.83 -16.90 -9.45
CA PRO A 99 -0.26 -17.77 -9.92
C PRO A 99 -0.88 -18.66 -8.84
N LYS A 100 -0.06 -19.19 -7.94
CA LYS A 100 -0.53 -20.08 -6.87
C LYS A 100 -1.34 -19.33 -5.81
N THR A 101 -0.85 -18.19 -5.35
CA THR A 101 -1.53 -17.35 -4.35
C THR A 101 -2.73 -16.63 -4.95
N HIS A 102 -2.67 -16.26 -6.22
CA HIS A 102 -3.79 -15.73 -6.97
C HIS A 102 -4.96 -16.72 -6.99
N ALA A 103 -4.70 -17.94 -7.45
CA ALA A 103 -5.73 -18.99 -7.48
C ALA A 103 -6.28 -19.31 -6.07
N TYR A 104 -5.42 -19.29 -5.05
CA TYR A 104 -5.83 -19.45 -3.65
C TYR A 104 -6.77 -18.33 -3.21
N THR A 105 -6.42 -17.08 -3.46
CA THR A 105 -7.21 -15.91 -3.07
C THR A 105 -8.60 -15.93 -3.70
N LEU A 106 -8.70 -16.20 -5.01
CA LEU A 106 -10.00 -16.28 -5.70
C LEU A 106 -10.84 -17.45 -5.19
N ARG A 107 -10.23 -18.59 -4.86
CA ARG A 107 -10.94 -19.71 -4.24
C ARG A 107 -11.47 -19.35 -2.85
N ARG A 108 -10.64 -18.73 -2.00
CA ARG A 108 -11.06 -18.30 -0.66
C ARG A 108 -12.21 -17.30 -0.70
N LEU A 109 -12.24 -16.41 -1.68
CA LEU A 109 -13.36 -15.48 -1.86
C LEU A 109 -14.66 -16.25 -2.17
N ARG A 110 -14.62 -17.26 -3.04
CA ARG A 110 -15.79 -18.09 -3.33
C ARG A 110 -16.27 -18.85 -2.09
N GLU A 111 -15.37 -19.52 -1.39
CA GLU A 111 -15.68 -20.25 -0.15
C GLU A 111 -16.31 -19.33 0.91
N TYR A 112 -15.81 -18.10 1.03
CA TYR A 112 -16.37 -17.10 1.91
C TYR A 112 -17.80 -16.73 1.52
N LEU A 113 -18.06 -16.46 0.24
CA LEU A 113 -19.37 -16.08 -0.27
C LEU A 113 -20.39 -17.21 -0.13
N GLU A 114 -19.98 -18.45 -0.30
CA GLU A 114 -20.81 -19.65 -0.09
C GLU A 114 -21.19 -19.83 1.37
N SER A 115 -20.24 -19.65 2.28
CA SER A 115 -20.46 -19.81 3.72
C SER A 115 -21.18 -18.62 4.37
N HIS A 116 -21.25 -17.46 3.69
CA HIS A 116 -21.86 -16.23 4.22
C HIS A 116 -22.95 -15.68 3.28
N PRO A 117 -24.04 -16.43 3.05
CA PRO A 117 -25.10 -16.02 2.11
C PRO A 117 -25.81 -14.72 2.48
N TYR A 118 -25.78 -14.35 3.76
CA TYR A 118 -26.40 -13.12 4.29
C TYR A 118 -25.60 -11.84 3.98
N VAL A 119 -24.35 -11.94 3.53
CA VAL A 119 -23.56 -10.78 3.10
C VAL A 119 -24.14 -10.24 1.80
N ASN A 120 -24.42 -8.95 1.72
CA ASN A 120 -24.94 -8.27 0.53
C ASN A 120 -23.87 -7.50 -0.22
N VAL A 121 -22.89 -6.96 0.48
CA VAL A 121 -21.82 -6.15 -0.08
C VAL A 121 -20.47 -6.67 0.42
N VAL A 122 -19.55 -6.94 -0.48
CA VAL A 122 -18.16 -7.25 -0.16
C VAL A 122 -17.33 -6.00 -0.36
N ARG A 123 -16.68 -5.54 0.70
CA ARG A 123 -15.79 -4.39 0.65
C ARG A 123 -14.35 -4.85 0.65
N PHE A 124 -13.63 -4.57 -0.42
CA PHE A 124 -12.19 -4.73 -0.51
C PHE A 124 -11.50 -3.50 0.07
N THR A 125 -10.51 -3.72 0.91
CA THR A 125 -9.75 -2.61 1.52
C THR A 125 -8.43 -2.41 0.81
N THR A 126 -7.70 -3.49 0.56
CA THR A 126 -6.43 -3.47 -0.18
C THR A 126 -6.33 -4.74 -1.01
N PHE A 127 -5.63 -4.67 -2.12
CA PHE A 127 -5.30 -5.86 -2.93
C PHE A 127 -3.85 -6.31 -2.70
N PHE A 128 -2.98 -5.38 -2.34
CA PHE A 128 -1.59 -5.62 -1.98
C PHE A 128 -1.32 -4.95 -0.63
N HIS A 129 -0.24 -5.35 0.03
CA HIS A 129 0.17 -4.66 1.25
C HIS A 129 0.76 -3.30 0.91
N LEU A 130 0.28 -2.25 1.58
CA LEU A 130 0.56 -0.86 1.26
C LEU A 130 1.25 -0.10 2.38
N PHE A 131 1.30 -0.67 3.57
CA PHE A 131 1.77 0.04 4.74
C PHE A 131 2.59 -0.84 5.67
N THR A 132 3.39 -0.19 6.48
CA THR A 132 4.04 -0.78 7.66
C THR A 132 3.72 0.07 8.89
N LEU A 133 3.84 -0.55 10.05
CA LEU A 133 3.67 0.12 11.32
C LEU A 133 5.04 0.35 11.96
N VAL A 134 5.24 1.50 12.58
CA VAL A 134 6.43 1.80 13.38
C VAL A 134 6.01 2.01 14.82
N PHE A 135 6.60 1.23 15.71
CA PHE A 135 6.34 1.29 17.14
C PHE A 135 7.48 1.97 17.88
N ASP A 136 7.14 2.62 19.00
CA ASP A 136 8.14 3.13 19.93
C ASP A 136 8.65 2.01 20.86
N GLU A 137 9.58 2.35 21.74
CA GLU A 137 10.18 1.43 22.71
C GLU A 137 9.18 0.80 23.69
N LEU A 138 8.03 1.45 23.88
CA LEU A 138 6.92 0.97 24.70
C LEU A 138 5.90 0.17 23.90
N ARG A 139 6.21 -0.16 22.64
CA ARG A 139 5.33 -0.85 21.70
C ARG A 139 4.03 -0.10 21.41
N ARG A 140 4.04 1.22 21.55
CA ARG A 140 2.95 2.06 21.10
C ARG A 140 3.19 2.44 19.65
N GLU A 141 2.13 2.45 18.85
CA GLU A 141 2.24 2.90 17.47
C GLU A 141 2.76 4.33 17.43
N LYS A 142 3.82 4.54 16.67
CA LYS A 142 4.44 5.83 16.47
C LYS A 142 3.94 6.51 15.21
N TYR A 143 3.86 5.76 14.13
CA TYR A 143 3.27 6.20 12.88
C TYR A 143 3.01 5.00 11.95
N VAL A 144 2.14 5.23 10.97
CA VAL A 144 1.93 4.32 9.85
C VAL A 144 2.67 4.87 8.65
N ASP A 145 3.52 4.06 8.04
CA ASP A 145 4.22 4.42 6.82
C ASP A 145 3.54 3.79 5.61
N TRP A 146 3.16 4.64 4.67
CA TRP A 146 2.40 4.27 3.49
C TRP A 146 3.24 4.43 2.23
N TYR A 147 3.56 3.35 1.57
CA TYR A 147 4.38 3.38 0.35
C TYR A 147 3.63 3.06 -0.94
N GLY A 148 2.31 2.93 -0.89
CA GLY A 148 1.46 2.70 -2.05
C GLY A 148 1.69 1.37 -2.76
N TYR A 149 0.89 1.12 -3.80
CA TYR A 149 0.96 -0.12 -4.59
C TYR A 149 2.29 -0.30 -5.33
N SER A 150 2.96 0.79 -5.70
CA SER A 150 4.22 0.73 -6.46
C SER A 150 5.33 0.01 -5.70
N ALA A 151 5.38 0.15 -4.39
CA ALA A 151 6.40 -0.47 -3.56
C ALA A 151 6.05 -1.89 -3.10
N SER A 152 4.81 -2.34 -3.31
CA SER A 152 4.39 -3.71 -3.01
C SER A 152 4.77 -4.63 -4.17
N VAL A 153 5.99 -5.16 -4.13
CA VAL A 153 6.58 -5.94 -5.22
C VAL A 153 7.06 -7.31 -4.74
N SER A 154 7.24 -8.23 -5.69
CA SER A 154 7.97 -9.48 -5.49
C SER A 154 8.84 -9.75 -6.72
N PRO A 155 9.90 -10.56 -6.63
CA PRO A 155 10.71 -10.92 -7.80
C PRO A 155 9.87 -11.41 -8.98
N TYR A 156 8.86 -12.23 -8.72
CA TYR A 156 7.94 -12.71 -9.75
C TYR A 156 7.28 -11.56 -10.53
N ILE A 157 6.71 -10.58 -9.84
CA ILE A 157 6.00 -9.49 -10.52
C ILE A 157 6.97 -8.53 -11.23
N LEU A 158 8.17 -8.36 -10.69
CA LEU A 158 9.21 -7.57 -11.34
C LEU A 158 9.68 -8.24 -12.64
N GLU A 159 9.80 -9.57 -12.65
CA GLU A 159 10.08 -10.33 -13.89
C GLU A 159 8.94 -10.21 -14.92
N GLN A 160 7.67 -10.17 -14.47
CA GLN A 160 6.54 -9.93 -15.40
C GLN A 160 6.61 -8.53 -16.00
N PHE A 161 6.96 -7.53 -15.20
CA PHE A 161 7.22 -6.18 -15.70
C PHE A 161 8.31 -6.17 -16.77
N GLU A 162 9.48 -6.77 -16.51
CA GLU A 162 10.58 -6.85 -17.47
C GLU A 162 10.16 -7.50 -18.79
N LYS A 163 9.39 -8.59 -18.72
CA LYS A 163 8.86 -9.29 -19.91
C LYS A 163 7.91 -8.40 -20.72
N GLU A 164 7.11 -7.60 -20.06
CA GLU A 164 6.14 -6.72 -20.72
C GLU A 164 6.79 -5.51 -21.39
N VAL A 165 7.73 -4.87 -20.69
CA VAL A 165 8.33 -3.63 -21.19
C VAL A 165 9.58 -3.85 -22.05
N GLY A 166 10.21 -5.01 -21.94
CA GLY A 166 11.39 -5.39 -22.72
C GLY A 166 12.71 -4.83 -22.19
N TYR A 167 12.76 -4.35 -20.96
CA TYR A 167 13.98 -3.90 -20.29
C TYR A 167 13.99 -4.27 -18.81
N LYS A 168 15.19 -4.33 -18.21
CA LYS A 168 15.39 -4.75 -16.83
C LYS A 168 14.78 -3.74 -15.85
N PHE A 169 14.13 -4.26 -14.81
CA PHE A 169 13.63 -3.44 -13.69
C PHE A 169 14.80 -2.82 -12.90
N ARG A 170 14.57 -1.62 -12.41
CA ARG A 170 15.43 -0.97 -11.41
C ARG A 170 14.56 -0.37 -10.30
N PRO A 171 14.96 -0.47 -9.02
CA PRO A 171 14.25 0.17 -7.91
C PRO A 171 14.00 1.66 -8.13
N GLU A 172 14.92 2.33 -8.84
CA GLU A 172 14.79 3.73 -9.20
C GLU A 172 13.53 4.06 -10.01
N PHE A 173 12.95 3.09 -10.72
CA PHE A 173 11.67 3.27 -11.43
C PHE A 173 10.49 3.50 -10.49
N ILE A 174 10.59 3.06 -9.23
CA ILE A 174 9.61 3.38 -8.18
C ILE A 174 9.87 4.76 -7.60
N ILE A 175 11.13 5.09 -7.35
CA ILE A 175 11.56 6.30 -6.62
C ILE A 175 11.54 7.52 -7.54
N ASP A 176 11.66 7.33 -8.86
CA ASP A 176 11.71 8.39 -9.87
C ASP A 176 12.78 9.46 -9.56
N GLN A 177 13.99 9.01 -9.31
CA GLN A 177 15.16 9.85 -8.95
C GLN A 177 14.95 10.64 -7.63
N GLY A 178 14.21 10.08 -6.68
CA GLY A 178 13.87 10.74 -5.43
C GLY A 178 12.71 11.73 -5.52
N TYR A 179 12.05 11.81 -6.69
CA TYR A 179 10.93 12.72 -6.94
C TYR A 179 9.58 12.00 -7.03
N TYR A 180 9.49 10.82 -6.45
CA TYR A 180 8.26 10.05 -6.43
C TYR A 180 7.03 10.94 -6.15
N ASN A 181 6.04 10.86 -7.03
CA ASN A 181 4.80 11.62 -6.93
C ASN A 181 4.97 13.15 -6.81
N ASN A 182 6.07 13.71 -7.30
CA ASN A 182 6.29 15.16 -7.29
C ASN A 182 5.51 15.83 -8.42
N GLN A 183 4.52 16.64 -8.08
CA GLN A 183 3.65 17.35 -9.05
C GLN A 183 4.36 18.43 -9.86
N TYR A 184 5.55 18.86 -9.48
CA TYR A 184 6.32 19.93 -10.13
C TYR A 184 7.31 19.42 -11.16
N ARG A 185 7.33 18.14 -11.40
CA ARG A 185 8.25 17.50 -12.32
C ARG A 185 7.52 16.51 -13.23
N VAL A 186 7.95 16.45 -14.50
CA VAL A 186 7.48 15.38 -15.40
C VAL A 186 8.14 14.07 -15.01
N PRO A 187 7.38 13.03 -14.67
CA PRO A 187 7.94 11.73 -14.34
C PRO A 187 8.72 11.11 -15.48
N THR A 188 9.72 10.29 -15.16
CA THR A 188 10.48 9.51 -16.16
C THR A 188 9.58 8.55 -16.94
N LYS A 189 10.05 8.10 -18.10
CA LYS A 189 9.35 7.09 -18.91
C LYS A 189 9.20 5.78 -18.11
N GLU A 190 10.26 5.35 -17.50
CA GLU A 190 10.35 4.11 -16.72
C GLU A 190 9.39 4.10 -15.53
N TYR A 191 9.31 5.22 -14.80
CA TYR A 191 8.30 5.40 -13.74
C TYR A 191 6.88 5.28 -14.31
N LYS A 192 6.58 5.93 -15.44
CA LYS A 192 5.26 5.86 -16.07
C LYS A 192 4.92 4.44 -16.53
N ASP A 193 5.89 3.73 -17.11
CA ASP A 193 5.70 2.35 -17.56
C ASP A 193 5.43 1.43 -16.36
N PHE A 194 6.18 1.60 -15.26
CA PHE A 194 5.96 0.83 -14.04
C PHE A 194 4.61 1.14 -13.39
N GLN A 195 4.21 2.41 -13.32
CA GLN A 195 2.89 2.80 -12.83
C GLN A 195 1.76 2.25 -13.71
N ALA A 196 1.94 2.23 -15.03
CA ALA A 196 0.97 1.67 -15.96
C ALA A 196 0.85 0.15 -15.82
N PHE A 197 1.96 -0.55 -15.61
CA PHE A 197 1.99 -1.98 -15.31
C PHE A 197 1.23 -2.27 -13.99
N GLN A 198 1.57 -1.61 -12.90
CA GLN A 198 0.91 -1.78 -11.60
C GLN A 198 -0.59 -1.50 -11.68
N ARG A 199 -0.99 -0.49 -12.44
CA ARG A 199 -2.40 -0.17 -12.67
C ARG A 199 -3.15 -1.33 -13.31
N ARG A 200 -2.56 -1.97 -14.32
CA ARG A 200 -3.20 -3.13 -14.98
C ARG A 200 -3.32 -4.32 -14.04
N GLU A 201 -2.27 -4.59 -13.26
CA GLU A 201 -2.26 -5.68 -12.29
C GLU A 201 -3.35 -5.50 -11.23
N VAL A 202 -3.43 -4.33 -10.62
CA VAL A 202 -4.45 -4.02 -9.62
C VAL A 202 -5.86 -4.08 -10.22
N ALA A 203 -6.05 -3.45 -11.37
CA ALA A 203 -7.36 -3.42 -12.03
C ALA A 203 -7.80 -4.80 -12.52
N GLY A 204 -6.86 -5.65 -12.96
CA GLY A 204 -7.12 -7.03 -13.34
C GLY A 204 -7.63 -7.85 -12.17
N LEU A 205 -6.92 -7.84 -11.05
CA LEU A 205 -7.34 -8.52 -9.83
C LEU A 205 -8.68 -8.00 -9.32
N MET A 206 -8.85 -6.68 -9.27
CA MET A 206 -10.09 -6.05 -8.86
C MET A 206 -11.28 -6.52 -9.70
N LYS A 207 -11.08 -6.61 -11.03
CA LYS A 207 -12.13 -7.10 -11.93
C LYS A 207 -12.47 -8.57 -11.65
N GLU A 208 -11.48 -9.45 -11.54
CA GLU A 208 -11.73 -10.87 -11.28
C GLU A 208 -12.48 -11.10 -9.97
N MET A 209 -12.08 -10.39 -8.91
CA MET A 209 -12.74 -10.49 -7.61
C MET A 209 -14.16 -9.91 -7.65
N THR A 210 -14.37 -8.80 -8.37
CA THR A 210 -15.69 -8.20 -8.58
C THR A 210 -16.61 -9.14 -9.36
N ASP A 211 -16.13 -9.77 -10.43
CA ASP A 211 -16.89 -10.73 -11.23
C ASP A 211 -17.33 -11.93 -10.36
N ILE A 212 -16.47 -12.40 -9.45
CA ILE A 212 -16.85 -13.46 -8.50
C ILE A 212 -17.97 -12.97 -7.58
N VAL A 213 -17.84 -11.79 -6.98
CA VAL A 213 -18.88 -11.24 -6.09
C VAL A 213 -20.22 -11.11 -6.81
N HIS A 214 -20.20 -10.63 -8.04
CA HIS A 214 -21.40 -10.50 -8.88
C HIS A 214 -22.02 -11.85 -9.23
N ALA A 215 -21.22 -12.89 -9.45
CA ALA A 215 -21.72 -14.23 -9.72
C ALA A 215 -22.55 -14.81 -8.55
N TYR A 216 -22.33 -14.33 -7.33
CA TYR A 216 -23.14 -14.65 -6.15
C TYR A 216 -24.29 -13.66 -5.90
N GLY A 217 -24.55 -12.75 -6.83
CA GLY A 217 -25.63 -11.76 -6.73
C GLY A 217 -25.41 -10.68 -5.69
N LYS A 218 -24.16 -10.39 -5.36
CA LYS A 218 -23.77 -9.42 -4.33
C LYS A 218 -23.08 -8.20 -4.96
N GLU A 219 -22.96 -7.11 -4.22
CA GLU A 219 -22.26 -5.90 -4.65
C GLU A 219 -20.80 -5.92 -4.20
N ALA A 220 -19.92 -5.38 -5.03
CA ALA A 220 -18.50 -5.18 -4.75
C ALA A 220 -18.19 -3.70 -4.51
N MET A 221 -17.52 -3.40 -3.41
CA MET A 221 -17.10 -2.06 -3.04
C MET A 221 -15.59 -2.02 -2.83
N MET A 222 -14.93 -0.97 -3.30
CA MET A 222 -13.52 -0.73 -3.03
C MET A 222 -13.34 0.43 -2.05
N PHE A 223 -12.57 0.19 -0.99
CA PHE A 223 -12.11 1.23 -0.09
C PHE A 223 -10.79 1.82 -0.58
N LEU A 224 -10.74 3.14 -0.70
CA LEU A 224 -9.54 3.91 -1.01
C LEU A 224 -9.09 4.65 0.24
N GLY A 225 -7.82 4.54 0.56
CA GLY A 225 -7.22 5.23 1.71
C GLY A 225 -7.18 6.75 1.54
N ASP A 226 -6.99 7.45 2.63
CA ASP A 226 -7.10 8.92 2.71
C ASP A 226 -6.11 9.68 1.85
N HIS A 227 -4.88 9.18 1.77
CA HIS A 227 -3.78 9.88 1.12
C HIS A 227 -3.51 9.41 -0.31
N TRP A 228 -4.21 8.39 -0.78
CA TRP A 228 -3.90 7.73 -2.05
C TRP A 228 -4.90 7.97 -3.14
N ILE A 229 -6.05 8.53 -2.81
CA ILE A 229 -7.08 8.83 -3.81
C ILE A 229 -6.49 9.73 -4.87
N GLY A 230 -6.47 9.24 -6.10
CA GLY A 230 -5.78 9.87 -7.22
C GLY A 230 -4.32 9.48 -7.40
N CYS A 231 -3.76 8.74 -6.44
CA CYS A 231 -2.41 8.15 -6.51
C CYS A 231 -2.43 6.65 -6.77
N GLU A 232 -3.58 6.00 -6.60
CA GLU A 232 -3.74 4.57 -6.86
C GLU A 232 -3.44 4.26 -8.32
N PRO A 233 -2.61 3.26 -8.59
CA PRO A 233 -2.19 2.95 -9.95
C PRO A 233 -3.33 2.42 -10.84
N PHE A 234 -4.48 2.03 -10.29
CA PHE A 234 -5.61 1.52 -11.07
C PHE A 234 -6.57 2.61 -11.60
N MET A 235 -6.39 3.87 -11.23
CA MET A 235 -7.07 5.00 -11.88
C MET A 235 -6.49 5.24 -13.29
N PRO A 236 -7.24 5.42 -14.35
CA PRO A 236 -8.69 5.50 -14.54
C PRO A 236 -9.37 4.15 -14.88
N GLU A 237 -8.82 3.03 -14.48
CA GLU A 237 -9.30 1.68 -14.85
C GLU A 237 -10.58 1.25 -14.10
N PHE A 238 -11.08 2.06 -13.17
CA PHE A 238 -12.29 1.76 -12.38
C PHE A 238 -13.48 1.33 -13.23
N ARG A 239 -13.70 1.95 -14.37
CA ARG A 239 -14.83 1.58 -15.26
C ARG A 239 -14.73 0.15 -15.76
N LYS A 240 -13.53 -0.38 -15.93
CA LYS A 240 -13.28 -1.73 -16.42
C LYS A 240 -13.39 -2.78 -15.31
N SER A 241 -13.19 -2.38 -14.08
CA SER A 241 -13.26 -3.29 -12.92
C SER A 241 -14.67 -3.79 -12.64
N GLY A 242 -15.68 -3.00 -13.01
CA GLY A 242 -17.09 -3.33 -12.73
C GLY A 242 -17.51 -3.16 -11.28
N VAL A 243 -16.66 -2.60 -10.43
CA VAL A 243 -16.97 -2.35 -9.01
C VAL A 243 -18.18 -1.44 -8.87
N ASP A 244 -19.08 -1.78 -7.94
CA ASP A 244 -20.35 -1.07 -7.77
C ASP A 244 -20.18 0.25 -7.02
N ALA A 245 -19.27 0.29 -6.07
CA ALA A 245 -19.09 1.46 -5.21
C ALA A 245 -17.65 1.69 -4.79
N ILE A 246 -17.35 2.95 -4.53
CA ILE A 246 -16.09 3.39 -3.94
C ILE A 246 -16.37 4.07 -2.63
N VAL A 247 -15.58 3.73 -1.60
CA VAL A 247 -15.59 4.40 -0.31
C VAL A 247 -14.21 4.93 0.02
N GLY A 248 -14.15 6.10 0.60
CA GLY A 248 -12.92 6.68 1.11
C GLY A 248 -13.14 7.40 2.42
N SER A 249 -12.10 7.59 3.19
CA SER A 249 -12.18 8.27 4.48
C SER A 249 -12.41 9.77 4.34
N VAL A 250 -13.04 10.36 5.36
CA VAL A 250 -13.42 11.77 5.40
C VAL A 250 -12.31 12.62 6.01
N GLY A 251 -11.03 12.29 5.76
CA GLY A 251 -9.90 13.02 6.35
C GLY A 251 -9.87 14.51 5.99
N ASN A 252 -10.27 14.83 4.74
CA ASN A 252 -10.37 16.21 4.30
C ASN A 252 -11.38 16.37 3.15
N GLY A 253 -11.71 17.64 2.84
CA GLY A 253 -12.68 17.94 1.79
C GLY A 253 -12.21 17.65 0.37
N SER A 254 -10.91 17.53 0.15
CA SER A 254 -10.33 17.15 -1.15
C SER A 254 -10.57 15.67 -1.43
N THR A 255 -10.36 14.82 -0.45
CA THR A 255 -10.62 13.38 -0.51
C THR A 255 -12.06 13.08 -0.95
N LEU A 256 -13.04 13.69 -0.30
CA LEU A 256 -14.45 13.52 -0.67
C LEU A 256 -14.77 13.97 -2.10
N ARG A 257 -14.15 15.04 -2.55
CA ARG A 257 -14.32 15.51 -3.94
C ARG A 257 -13.72 14.55 -4.95
N LEU A 258 -12.55 14.00 -4.65
CA LEU A 258 -11.91 13.00 -5.51
C LEU A 258 -12.77 11.74 -5.61
N ILE A 259 -13.32 11.25 -4.50
CA ILE A 259 -14.24 10.11 -4.48
C ILE A 259 -15.48 10.39 -5.34
N SER A 260 -16.11 11.56 -5.18
CA SER A 260 -17.31 11.91 -5.94
C SER A 260 -17.09 12.08 -7.43
N ASP A 261 -15.83 12.24 -7.87
CA ASP A 261 -15.45 12.37 -9.27
C ASP A 261 -15.06 11.04 -9.92
N ILE A 262 -14.99 9.93 -9.18
CA ILE A 262 -14.66 8.62 -9.73
C ILE A 262 -15.76 8.14 -10.67
N PRO A 263 -15.43 7.89 -11.94
CA PRO A 263 -16.42 7.53 -12.93
C PRO A 263 -16.75 6.03 -12.92
N GLY A 264 -17.98 5.69 -13.34
CA GLY A 264 -18.37 4.30 -13.64
C GLY A 264 -18.76 3.46 -12.45
N VAL A 265 -18.96 4.06 -11.27
CA VAL A 265 -19.53 3.40 -10.08
C VAL A 265 -21.00 3.77 -9.91
N LYS A 266 -21.76 2.90 -9.25
CA LYS A 266 -23.19 3.14 -8.99
C LYS A 266 -23.40 4.19 -7.90
N TYR A 267 -22.54 4.18 -6.87
CA TYR A 267 -22.59 5.12 -5.77
C TYR A 267 -21.23 5.33 -5.13
N THR A 268 -21.09 6.44 -4.43
CA THR A 268 -19.90 6.82 -3.68
C THR A 268 -20.23 6.95 -2.20
N GLU A 269 -19.28 6.59 -1.33
CA GLU A 269 -19.44 6.62 0.11
C GLU A 269 -18.26 7.35 0.76
N GLY A 270 -18.58 8.29 1.66
CA GLY A 270 -17.60 8.90 2.56
C GLY A 270 -17.56 8.14 3.87
N ARG A 271 -16.43 7.53 4.21
CA ARG A 271 -16.25 6.86 5.49
C ARG A 271 -15.90 7.87 6.57
N PHE A 272 -16.79 8.00 7.53
CA PHE A 272 -16.60 8.81 8.72
C PHE A 272 -15.83 7.99 9.76
N LEU A 273 -14.66 8.45 10.17
CA LEU A 273 -13.76 7.75 11.09
C LEU A 273 -13.50 8.63 12.32
N PRO A 274 -14.46 8.73 13.27
CA PRO A 274 -14.23 9.48 14.49
C PRO A 274 -13.26 8.79 15.45
N TYR A 275 -12.93 7.53 15.17
CA TYR A 275 -12.13 6.66 16.01
C TYR A 275 -11.13 5.91 15.16
N PHE A 276 -10.08 6.58 14.73
CA PHE A 276 -9.08 5.93 13.91
C PHE A 276 -7.77 5.82 14.67
N PHE A 277 -7.41 4.59 15.03
CA PHE A 277 -6.14 4.19 15.63
C PHE A 277 -5.75 4.93 16.93
N PRO A 278 -4.57 4.67 17.48
CA PRO A 278 -4.07 5.29 18.69
C PRO A 278 -4.00 6.82 18.64
N ASP A 279 -4.05 7.41 17.45
CA ASP A 279 -4.11 8.86 17.26
C ASP A 279 -5.30 9.52 18.00
N THR A 280 -6.39 8.76 18.17
CA THR A 280 -7.62 9.28 18.78
C THR A 280 -7.86 8.72 20.18
N PHE A 281 -7.47 7.46 20.43
CA PHE A 281 -7.66 6.74 21.70
C PHE A 281 -6.36 6.53 22.45
N HIS A 282 -5.69 7.59 22.80
CA HIS A 282 -4.54 7.57 23.68
C HIS A 282 -4.75 8.51 24.87
N GLU A 283 -3.91 8.41 25.87
CA GLU A 283 -3.92 9.34 26.98
C GLU A 283 -3.67 10.78 26.46
N GLY A 284 -4.62 11.69 26.71
CA GLY A 284 -4.59 13.05 26.19
C GLY A 284 -5.27 13.24 24.83
N GLY A 285 -5.77 12.19 24.18
CA GLY A 285 -6.60 12.29 22.98
C GLY A 285 -8.01 12.83 23.26
N ASP A 286 -8.63 13.42 22.24
CA ASP A 286 -10.00 13.97 22.34
C ASP A 286 -10.88 13.44 21.21
N PRO A 287 -11.47 12.24 21.36
CA PRO A 287 -12.33 11.62 20.35
C PRO A 287 -13.57 12.47 20.00
N VAL A 288 -14.07 13.25 20.94
CA VAL A 288 -15.24 14.10 20.71
C VAL A 288 -14.90 15.28 19.80
N ARG A 289 -13.73 15.87 19.98
CA ARG A 289 -13.24 16.94 19.11
C ARG A 289 -13.01 16.41 17.70
N GLU A 290 -12.31 15.30 17.58
CA GLU A 290 -12.03 14.66 16.29
C GLU A 290 -13.32 14.33 15.53
N ALA A 291 -14.32 13.75 16.20
CA ALA A 291 -15.62 13.48 15.59
C ALA A 291 -16.31 14.76 15.07
N LYS A 292 -16.24 15.86 15.83
CA LYS A 292 -16.80 17.17 15.42
C LYS A 292 -16.06 17.75 14.22
N GLU A 293 -14.75 17.70 14.22
CA GLU A 293 -13.92 18.20 13.11
C GLU A 293 -14.14 17.40 11.82
N ASN A 294 -14.18 16.09 11.92
CA ASN A 294 -14.54 15.20 10.81
C ASN A 294 -15.94 15.53 10.26
N TRP A 295 -16.92 15.73 11.13
CA TRP A 295 -18.29 16.10 10.72
C TRP A 295 -18.33 17.45 9.99
N VAL A 296 -17.63 18.46 10.51
CA VAL A 296 -17.56 19.78 9.85
C VAL A 296 -16.90 19.68 8.49
N THR A 297 -15.82 18.88 8.38
CA THR A 297 -15.11 18.63 7.11
C THR A 297 -16.01 17.93 6.11
N ALA A 298 -16.70 16.86 6.52
CA ALA A 298 -17.65 16.13 5.68
C ALA A 298 -18.76 17.06 5.15
N ARG A 299 -19.40 17.83 6.00
CA ARG A 299 -20.46 18.78 5.60
C ARG A 299 -19.97 19.79 4.56
N ARG A 300 -18.80 20.37 4.77
CA ARG A 300 -18.23 21.36 3.83
C ARG A 300 -17.94 20.75 2.46
N ALA A 301 -17.48 19.50 2.45
CA ALA A 301 -17.19 18.80 1.20
C ALA A 301 -18.47 18.41 0.44
N ILE A 302 -19.44 17.82 1.12
CA ILE A 302 -20.72 17.37 0.55
C ILE A 302 -21.52 18.54 -0.04
N LEU A 303 -21.48 19.71 0.55
CA LEU A 303 -22.12 20.91 0.01
C LEU A 303 -21.55 21.37 -1.33
N ARG A 304 -20.33 20.96 -1.67
CA ARG A 304 -19.68 21.32 -2.93
C ARG A 304 -19.76 20.21 -3.97
N LYS A 305 -19.61 18.96 -3.54
CA LYS A 305 -19.66 17.75 -4.34
C LYS A 305 -20.41 16.68 -3.55
N PRO A 306 -21.60 16.28 -3.97
CA PRO A 306 -22.38 15.29 -3.25
C PRO A 306 -21.68 13.92 -3.34
N ILE A 307 -21.81 13.17 -2.26
CA ILE A 307 -21.58 11.73 -2.21
C ILE A 307 -22.92 11.07 -1.89
N ASP A 308 -23.09 9.82 -2.28
CA ASP A 308 -24.38 9.14 -2.17
C ASP A 308 -24.64 8.63 -0.76
N ARG A 309 -23.59 8.21 -0.04
CA ARG A 309 -23.69 7.61 1.29
C ARG A 309 -22.61 8.13 2.23
N ILE A 310 -22.92 8.08 3.52
CA ILE A 310 -21.95 8.24 4.61
C ILE A 310 -21.90 6.93 5.38
N GLY A 311 -20.73 6.29 5.37
CA GLY A 311 -20.42 5.13 6.18
C GLY A 311 -19.81 5.56 7.52
N TYR A 312 -20.24 4.93 8.59
CA TYR A 312 -19.63 5.10 9.91
C TYR A 312 -18.60 3.98 10.10
N GLY A 313 -17.36 4.35 10.24
CA GLY A 313 -16.27 3.43 10.49
C GLY A 313 -15.69 3.64 11.89
N GLY A 314 -15.54 2.59 12.63
CA GLY A 314 -14.94 2.58 13.96
C GLY A 314 -14.97 1.16 14.51
N TYR A 315 -14.12 0.88 15.46
CA TYR A 315 -14.25 -0.30 16.29
C TYR A 315 -15.28 0.05 17.39
N LEU A 316 -16.39 -0.67 17.40
CA LEU A 316 -17.37 -0.61 18.45
C LEU A 316 -17.06 -1.64 19.51
#